data_7c4e00a6da3b14b40773a68704c935af
#
_entry.id   7c4e00a6da3b14b40773a68704c935af
#
_cell.length_a   1.000
_cell.length_b   1.000
_cell.length_c   1.000
_cell.angle_alpha   90.00
_cell.angle_beta   90.00
_cell.angle_gamma   90.00
#
_symmetry.space_group_name_H-M   'P 1'
#
loop_
_entity.id
_entity.type
_entity.pdbx_description
1 polymer ?
#
loop_
_entity_poly.entity_id
_entity_poly.type
_entity_poly.pdbx_seq_one_letter_code
_entity_poly.pdbx_strand_id
1 'polypeptide(L)'
;MHFNPSYKPWDQRLCVAPDGDLFKALRNGRASVVTGRIAEFTPGGIRLESGEELAADVVVSATGLAMRFFGGVDISVDGKPVDISNRLVYKGTMLEGVPNFAFSFGYTHSSWTLKVDLNARYVAKLLRHMKRRGLASATPLPRRSGFTREPLLGLTSGYVQRAAAKMPQRGALLPWRTHDNYIGDLLALHTSRIDDGTLRFAPSLRDLSGHLRGARARR
;
A
#
# COMPACT_ATOMS: atom_id res chain seq x y z
N MET A 1 1.17 -27.20 21.35
CA MET A 1 -0.14 -26.56 21.08
C MET A 1 0.01 -25.76 19.79
N HIS A 2 -0.57 -26.25 18.68
CA HIS A 2 -0.26 -25.77 17.32
C HIS A 2 -0.90 -24.43 16.92
N PHE A 3 -1.95 -24.01 17.62
CA PHE A 3 -2.72 -22.80 17.31
C PHE A 3 -2.57 -21.69 18.35
N ASN A 4 -1.39 -21.57 18.94
CA ASN A 4 -1.06 -20.53 19.91
C ASN A 4 0.19 -19.76 19.45
N PRO A 5 0.06 -18.83 18.47
CA PRO A 5 1.18 -18.05 17.99
C PRO A 5 1.70 -17.08 19.06
N SER A 6 2.95 -16.64 18.88
CA SER A 6 3.60 -15.67 19.78
C SER A 6 3.12 -14.22 19.60
N TYR A 7 2.29 -13.95 18.60
CA TYR A 7 1.75 -12.63 18.27
C TYR A 7 0.25 -12.56 18.61
N LYS A 8 -0.25 -11.35 18.84
CA LYS A 8 -1.67 -11.12 19.13
C LYS A 8 -2.52 -11.17 17.85
N PRO A 9 -3.84 -11.49 17.96
CA PRO A 9 -4.77 -11.28 16.86
C PRO A 9 -4.65 -9.82 16.34
N TRP A 10 -4.71 -9.64 15.02
CA TRP A 10 -4.59 -8.37 14.31
C TRP A 10 -3.18 -7.75 14.21
N ASP A 11 -2.19 -8.26 14.94
CA ASP A 11 -0.78 -7.87 14.70
C ASP A 11 -0.30 -8.35 13.32
N GLN A 12 -0.94 -9.38 12.79
CA GLN A 12 -0.75 -9.93 11.45
C GLN A 12 -2.08 -10.10 10.73
N ARG A 13 -2.05 -10.34 9.42
CA ARG A 13 -3.27 -10.62 8.67
C ARG A 13 -3.86 -11.95 9.11
N LEU A 14 -5.17 -11.95 9.35
CA LEU A 14 -5.93 -13.16 9.56
C LEU A 14 -6.31 -13.76 8.21
N CYS A 15 -6.01 -15.05 8.03
CA CYS A 15 -6.48 -15.83 6.91
C CYS A 15 -7.66 -16.68 7.36
N VAL A 16 -8.73 -16.66 6.57
CA VAL A 16 -9.93 -17.47 6.84
C VAL A 16 -9.85 -18.73 6.01
N ALA A 17 -9.98 -19.88 6.66
CA ALA A 17 -10.24 -21.16 5.97
C ALA A 17 -11.76 -21.28 5.78
N PRO A 18 -12.29 -21.09 4.56
CA PRO A 18 -13.72 -21.18 4.32
C PRO A 18 -14.23 -22.59 4.67
N ASP A 19 -15.50 -22.67 5.07
CA ASP A 19 -16.22 -23.91 5.39
C ASP A 19 -15.56 -24.82 6.45
N GLY A 20 -14.51 -24.34 7.12
CA GLY A 20 -13.76 -25.11 8.12
C GLY A 20 -13.04 -26.33 7.56
N ASP A 21 -12.64 -26.33 6.30
CA ASP A 21 -12.09 -27.50 5.60
C ASP A 21 -10.79 -28.01 6.23
N LEU A 22 -9.92 -27.10 6.71
CA LEU A 22 -8.73 -27.49 7.46
C LEU A 22 -9.11 -28.33 8.69
N PHE A 23 -10.07 -27.86 9.49
CA PHE A 23 -10.49 -28.56 10.71
C PHE A 23 -11.20 -29.88 10.44
N LYS A 24 -11.92 -29.97 9.32
CA LYS A 24 -12.50 -31.24 8.86
C LYS A 24 -11.40 -32.25 8.48
N ALA A 25 -10.37 -31.79 7.73
CA ALA A 25 -9.24 -32.64 7.34
C ALA A 25 -8.46 -33.16 8.55
N LEU A 26 -8.20 -32.30 9.53
CA LEU A 26 -7.55 -32.68 10.79
C LEU A 26 -8.37 -33.73 11.56
N ARG A 27 -9.68 -33.50 11.70
CA ARG A 27 -10.58 -34.39 12.43
C ARG A 27 -10.70 -35.76 11.78
N ASN A 28 -10.63 -35.82 10.44
CA ASN A 28 -10.72 -37.06 9.68
C ASN A 28 -9.37 -37.75 9.46
N GLY A 29 -8.29 -37.26 10.10
CA GLY A 29 -6.96 -37.82 9.96
C GLY A 29 -6.28 -37.65 8.61
N ARG A 30 -6.88 -36.83 7.70
CA ARG A 30 -6.31 -36.56 6.37
C ARG A 30 -5.28 -35.45 6.35
N ALA A 31 -5.13 -34.73 7.44
CA ALA A 31 -4.10 -33.72 7.65
C ALA A 31 -3.58 -33.80 9.10
N SER A 32 -2.35 -33.35 9.29
CA SER A 32 -1.74 -33.15 10.60
C SER A 32 -1.05 -31.80 10.65
N VAL A 33 -0.80 -31.29 11.85
CA VAL A 33 -0.03 -30.07 12.06
C VAL A 33 1.16 -30.40 12.91
N VAL A 34 2.36 -30.09 12.43
CA VAL A 34 3.60 -30.17 13.19
C VAL A 34 4.15 -28.77 13.36
N THR A 35 4.44 -28.40 14.60
CA THR A 35 5.02 -27.07 14.92
C THR A 35 6.49 -27.26 15.25
N GLY A 36 7.36 -26.75 14.38
CA GLY A 36 8.79 -26.85 14.54
C GLY A 36 9.54 -25.97 13.56
N ARG A 37 10.83 -25.80 13.76
CA ARG A 37 11.74 -25.18 12.82
C ARG A 37 12.34 -26.23 11.92
N ILE A 38 12.38 -25.96 10.62
CA ILE A 38 12.99 -26.83 9.62
C ILE A 38 14.51 -26.66 9.73
N ALA A 39 15.22 -27.77 9.97
CA ALA A 39 16.68 -27.80 9.92
C ALA A 39 17.16 -27.99 8.49
N GLU A 40 16.61 -28.97 7.77
CA GLU A 40 17.00 -29.25 6.38
C GLU A 40 15.93 -30.04 5.62
N PHE A 41 16.04 -30.02 4.30
CA PHE A 41 15.30 -30.91 3.39
C PHE A 41 16.13 -32.17 3.17
N THR A 42 15.50 -33.34 3.34
CA THR A 42 16.12 -34.64 3.12
C THR A 42 15.55 -35.29 1.85
N PRO A 43 16.20 -36.32 1.30
CA PRO A 43 15.63 -37.08 0.19
C PRO A 43 14.26 -37.70 0.45
N GLY A 44 13.92 -37.96 1.73
CA GLY A 44 12.63 -38.53 2.13
C GLY A 44 11.65 -37.55 2.72
N GLY A 45 11.99 -36.24 2.79
CA GLY A 45 11.08 -35.24 3.35
C GLY A 45 11.77 -34.06 4.05
N ILE A 46 11.43 -33.80 5.30
CA ILE A 46 11.91 -32.64 6.07
C ILE A 46 12.40 -33.12 7.44
N ARG A 47 13.59 -32.68 7.86
CA ARG A 47 14.08 -32.81 9.22
C ARG A 47 13.92 -31.52 10.01
N LEU A 48 13.34 -31.59 11.19
CA LEU A 48 13.19 -30.48 12.11
C LEU A 48 14.42 -30.32 13.00
N GLU A 49 14.61 -29.14 13.61
CA GLU A 49 15.66 -28.87 14.60
C GLU A 49 15.55 -29.81 15.85
N SER A 50 14.36 -30.33 16.13
CA SER A 50 14.11 -31.32 17.17
C SER A 50 14.70 -32.70 16.86
N GLY A 51 15.13 -32.95 15.63
CA GLY A 51 15.54 -34.24 15.11
C GLY A 51 14.39 -35.08 14.52
N GLU A 52 13.14 -34.65 14.65
CA GLU A 52 11.99 -35.34 14.05
C GLU A 52 12.05 -35.26 12.52
N GLU A 53 11.78 -36.36 11.85
CA GLU A 53 11.69 -36.45 10.40
C GLU A 53 10.22 -36.57 9.95
N LEU A 54 9.82 -35.70 9.04
CA LEU A 54 8.51 -35.70 8.42
C LEU A 54 8.65 -36.25 7.00
N ALA A 55 8.13 -37.43 6.75
CA ALA A 55 8.13 -38.04 5.43
C ALA A 55 7.21 -37.25 4.48
N ALA A 56 7.69 -36.96 3.28
CA ALA A 56 6.91 -36.22 2.26
C ALA A 56 7.42 -36.55 0.84
N ASP A 57 6.51 -36.93 -0.04
CA ASP A 57 6.78 -37.09 -1.47
C ASP A 57 6.85 -35.73 -2.21
N VAL A 58 6.10 -34.75 -1.72
CA VAL A 58 6.04 -33.39 -2.27
C VAL A 58 6.07 -32.37 -1.14
N VAL A 59 6.93 -31.37 -1.27
CA VAL A 59 7.01 -30.25 -0.33
C VAL A 59 6.58 -28.98 -1.01
N VAL A 60 5.55 -28.32 -0.45
CA VAL A 60 5.06 -27.02 -0.92
C VAL A 60 5.55 -25.91 0.02
N SER A 61 6.42 -25.04 -0.49
CA SER A 61 6.93 -23.91 0.30
C SER A 61 5.91 -22.76 0.28
N ALA A 62 5.45 -22.38 1.47
CA ALA A 62 4.56 -21.24 1.71
C ALA A 62 5.11 -20.33 2.83
N THR A 63 6.42 -20.09 2.85
CA THR A 63 7.18 -19.47 3.96
C THR A 63 7.11 -17.94 4.00
N GLY A 64 6.19 -17.33 3.24
CA GLY A 64 5.94 -15.89 3.22
C GLY A 64 6.31 -15.24 1.91
N LEU A 65 6.31 -13.91 1.91
CA LEU A 65 6.41 -13.08 0.70
C LEU A 65 7.63 -12.16 0.76
N ALA A 66 8.15 -11.79 -0.42
CA ALA A 66 9.00 -10.63 -0.63
C ALA A 66 8.14 -9.53 -1.26
N MET A 67 7.74 -8.53 -0.47
CA MET A 67 6.86 -7.46 -0.95
C MET A 67 7.64 -6.51 -1.85
N ARG A 68 7.09 -6.24 -3.05
CA ARG A 68 7.56 -5.20 -3.95
C ARG A 68 6.46 -4.15 -4.10
N PHE A 69 6.68 -2.98 -3.49
CA PHE A 69 5.73 -1.89 -3.60
C PHE A 69 5.68 -1.39 -5.05
N PHE A 70 4.51 -1.04 -5.54
CA PHE A 70 4.25 -0.72 -6.95
C PHE A 70 4.68 -1.80 -7.96
N GLY A 71 4.75 -3.08 -7.54
CA GLY A 71 5.21 -4.16 -8.42
C GLY A 71 6.70 -4.10 -8.79
N GLY A 72 7.47 -3.20 -8.16
CA GLY A 72 8.88 -2.96 -8.46
C GLY A 72 9.12 -2.05 -9.66
N VAL A 73 8.13 -1.23 -10.04
CA VAL A 73 8.28 -0.20 -11.08
C VAL A 73 9.21 0.91 -10.60
N ASP A 74 10.15 1.30 -11.43
CA ASP A 74 10.99 2.46 -11.22
C ASP A 74 10.23 3.73 -11.63
N ILE A 75 10.16 4.69 -10.71
CA ILE A 75 9.50 5.97 -10.94
C ILE A 75 10.56 7.05 -11.16
N SER A 76 10.39 7.86 -12.21
CA SER A 76 11.21 9.05 -12.41
C SER A 76 10.34 10.27 -12.73
N VAL A 77 10.80 11.45 -12.33
CA VAL A 77 10.17 12.74 -12.65
C VAL A 77 11.23 13.59 -13.34
N ASP A 78 10.95 14.02 -14.56
CA ASP A 78 11.88 14.79 -15.40
C ASP A 78 13.27 14.13 -15.51
N GLY A 79 13.29 12.79 -15.69
CA GLY A 79 14.49 11.98 -15.82
C GLY A 79 15.24 11.71 -14.51
N LYS A 80 14.77 12.23 -13.37
CA LYS A 80 15.38 12.00 -12.06
C LYS A 80 14.67 10.86 -11.33
N PRO A 81 15.38 9.81 -10.88
CA PRO A 81 14.79 8.73 -10.11
C PRO A 81 14.13 9.24 -8.82
N VAL A 82 13.01 8.65 -8.47
CA VAL A 82 12.28 8.95 -7.24
C VAL A 82 12.50 7.81 -6.25
N ASP A 83 13.17 8.12 -5.13
CA ASP A 83 13.22 7.22 -4.00
C ASP A 83 11.89 7.29 -3.24
N ILE A 84 11.05 6.27 -3.41
CA ILE A 84 9.72 6.20 -2.80
C ILE A 84 9.76 6.04 -1.29
N SER A 85 10.85 5.49 -0.73
CA SER A 85 10.98 5.24 0.72
C SER A 85 11.02 6.53 1.54
N ASN A 86 11.44 7.62 0.91
CA ASN A 86 11.51 8.95 1.50
C ASN A 86 10.28 9.83 1.15
N ARG A 87 9.20 9.24 0.63
CA ARG A 87 8.01 9.99 0.24
C ARG A 87 6.82 9.69 1.13
N LEU A 88 6.01 10.71 1.36
CA LEU A 88 4.74 10.58 2.05
C LEU A 88 3.62 10.18 1.10
N VAL A 89 2.70 9.37 1.59
CA VAL A 89 1.46 9.04 0.87
C VAL A 89 0.41 10.09 1.19
N TYR A 90 -0.09 10.75 0.16
CA TYR A 90 -1.15 11.75 0.26
C TYR A 90 -2.53 11.10 0.09
N LYS A 91 -3.40 11.27 1.08
CA LYS A 91 -4.80 10.73 1.09
C LYS A 91 -4.88 9.22 0.75
N GLY A 92 -3.81 8.46 1.03
CA GLY A 92 -3.76 7.03 0.71
C GLY A 92 -3.74 6.68 -0.77
N THR A 93 -3.53 7.65 -1.68
CA THR A 93 -3.66 7.42 -3.12
C THR A 93 -2.67 8.16 -4.03
N MET A 94 -1.95 9.15 -3.55
CA MET A 94 -0.92 9.85 -4.33
C MET A 94 0.41 9.88 -3.57
N LEU A 95 1.51 10.15 -4.28
CA LEU A 95 2.86 10.15 -3.71
C LEU A 95 3.44 11.57 -3.69
N GLU A 96 4.02 11.97 -2.57
CA GLU A 96 4.70 13.25 -2.37
C GLU A 96 5.69 13.53 -3.49
N GLY A 97 5.58 14.70 -4.11
CA GLY A 97 6.51 15.19 -5.13
C GLY A 97 6.42 14.49 -6.49
N VAL A 98 5.47 13.57 -6.68
CA VAL A 98 5.26 12.88 -7.96
C VAL A 98 3.99 13.42 -8.64
N PRO A 99 4.11 14.19 -9.75
CA PRO A 99 2.97 14.77 -10.43
C PRO A 99 2.13 13.69 -11.12
N ASN A 100 0.81 13.86 -11.06
CA ASN A 100 -0.17 13.02 -11.78
C ASN A 100 -0.08 11.51 -11.50
N PHE A 101 0.59 11.11 -10.44
CA PHE A 101 0.72 9.72 -10.04
C PHE A 101 -0.31 9.39 -8.96
N ALA A 102 -1.19 8.46 -9.27
CA ALA A 102 -2.16 7.93 -8.32
C ALA A 102 -2.12 6.40 -8.31
N PHE A 103 -2.28 5.83 -7.14
CA PHE A 103 -2.27 4.39 -6.92
C PHE A 103 -3.36 3.99 -5.94
N SER A 104 -3.68 2.72 -5.90
CA SER A 104 -4.58 2.15 -4.91
C SER A 104 -3.86 1.10 -4.10
N PHE A 105 -4.02 1.21 -2.80
CA PHE A 105 -3.57 0.26 -1.81
C PHE A 105 -4.74 -0.02 -0.85
N GLY A 106 -4.99 -1.28 -0.51
CA GLY A 106 -6.13 -1.67 0.29
C GLY A 106 -5.93 -1.45 1.79
N TYR A 107 -6.95 -1.83 2.56
CA TYR A 107 -6.87 -1.86 4.01
C TYR A 107 -6.05 -3.04 4.50
N THR A 108 -5.44 -2.88 5.65
CA THR A 108 -4.67 -3.94 6.30
C THR A 108 -5.58 -5.07 6.79
N HIS A 109 -6.75 -4.73 7.34
CA HIS A 109 -7.67 -5.66 8.00
C HIS A 109 -9.08 -5.69 7.38
N SER A 110 -9.27 -5.05 6.22
CA SER A 110 -10.57 -4.98 5.54
C SER A 110 -10.44 -5.26 4.06
N SER A 111 -11.56 -5.33 3.34
CA SER A 111 -11.57 -5.54 1.90
C SER A 111 -10.84 -4.44 1.15
N TRP A 112 -9.96 -4.85 0.25
CA TRP A 112 -9.23 -3.93 -0.63
C TRP A 112 -10.14 -3.18 -1.59
N THR A 113 -11.21 -3.81 -2.06
CA THR A 113 -12.15 -3.22 -3.01
C THR A 113 -12.81 -1.96 -2.48
N LEU A 114 -13.10 -1.91 -1.18
CA LEU A 114 -13.68 -0.74 -0.53
C LEU A 114 -12.75 0.48 -0.61
N LYS A 115 -11.46 0.28 -0.37
CA LYS A 115 -10.47 1.36 -0.46
C LYS A 115 -10.23 1.79 -1.90
N VAL A 116 -10.16 0.83 -2.83
CA VAL A 116 -9.96 1.08 -4.26
C VAL A 116 -11.10 1.93 -4.82
N ASP A 117 -12.37 1.64 -4.46
CA ASP A 117 -13.52 2.44 -4.87
C ASP A 117 -13.42 3.89 -4.38
N LEU A 118 -13.08 4.11 -3.09
CA LEU A 118 -12.90 5.45 -2.54
C LEU A 118 -11.78 6.22 -3.24
N ASN A 119 -10.65 5.57 -3.49
CA ASN A 119 -9.52 6.17 -4.20
C ASN A 119 -9.90 6.55 -5.64
N ALA A 120 -10.61 5.66 -6.35
CA ALA A 120 -11.08 5.91 -7.71
C ALA A 120 -12.04 7.11 -7.77
N ARG A 121 -12.97 7.22 -6.82
CA ARG A 121 -13.88 8.38 -6.70
C ARG A 121 -13.12 9.67 -6.45
N TYR A 122 -12.12 9.65 -5.58
CA TYR A 122 -11.28 10.82 -5.30
C TYR A 122 -10.49 11.23 -6.55
N VAL A 123 -9.84 10.30 -7.23
CA VAL A 123 -9.09 10.57 -8.48
C VAL A 123 -10.01 11.12 -9.56
N ALA A 124 -11.20 10.54 -9.75
CA ALA A 124 -12.20 11.06 -10.69
C ALA A 124 -12.66 12.49 -10.35
N LYS A 125 -12.80 12.82 -9.06
CA LYS A 125 -13.11 14.18 -8.58
C LYS A 125 -11.95 15.14 -8.88
N LEU A 126 -10.70 14.71 -8.66
CA LEU A 126 -9.48 15.48 -8.98
C LEU A 126 -9.39 15.76 -10.48
N LEU A 127 -9.53 14.74 -11.33
CA LEU A 127 -9.48 14.92 -12.79
C LEU A 127 -10.55 15.86 -13.31
N ARG A 128 -11.79 15.80 -12.79
CA ARG A 128 -12.85 16.76 -13.13
C ARG A 128 -12.51 18.17 -12.69
N HIS A 129 -11.89 18.34 -11.52
CA HIS A 129 -11.43 19.65 -11.05
C HIS A 129 -10.34 20.21 -11.97
N MET A 130 -9.34 19.40 -12.31
CA MET A 130 -8.26 19.79 -13.21
C MET A 130 -8.79 20.18 -14.60
N LYS A 131 -9.66 19.34 -15.18
CA LYS A 131 -10.29 19.63 -16.49
C LYS A 131 -11.04 20.96 -16.51
N ARG A 132 -11.86 21.22 -15.47
CA ARG A 132 -12.65 22.48 -15.40
C ARG A 132 -11.78 23.73 -15.26
N ARG A 133 -10.56 23.60 -14.73
CA ARG A 133 -9.65 24.72 -14.49
C ARG A 133 -8.48 24.79 -15.48
N GLY A 134 -8.44 23.96 -16.52
CA GLY A 134 -7.34 23.93 -17.48
C GLY A 134 -6.00 23.53 -16.86
N LEU A 135 -6.01 22.68 -15.81
CA LEU A 135 -4.80 22.27 -15.10
C LEU A 135 -4.24 21.00 -15.70
N ALA A 136 -2.93 20.96 -15.96
CA ALA A 136 -2.25 19.82 -16.55
C ALA A 136 -1.62 18.91 -15.50
N SER A 137 -1.24 19.43 -14.34
CA SER A 137 -0.64 18.60 -13.30
C SER A 137 -1.15 18.93 -11.92
N ALA A 138 -1.14 17.90 -11.07
CA ALA A 138 -1.41 17.95 -9.64
C ALA A 138 -0.32 17.18 -8.90
N THR A 139 0.43 17.87 -8.04
CA THR A 139 1.55 17.30 -7.29
C THR A 139 1.32 17.51 -5.80
N PRO A 140 1.22 16.43 -5.00
CA PRO A 140 1.16 16.56 -3.55
C PRO A 140 2.48 17.08 -2.99
N LEU A 141 2.44 18.18 -2.25
CA LEU A 141 3.61 18.74 -1.59
C LEU A 141 3.24 19.17 -0.15
N PRO A 142 4.00 18.77 0.87
CA PRO A 142 3.75 19.21 2.22
C PRO A 142 3.96 20.72 2.34
N ARG A 143 3.05 21.39 3.06
CA ARG A 143 3.12 22.84 3.29
C ARG A 143 4.21 23.25 4.26
N ARG A 144 4.62 22.33 5.14
CA ARG A 144 5.61 22.55 6.21
C ARG A 144 6.60 21.39 6.20
N SER A 145 7.81 21.63 6.61
CA SER A 145 8.80 20.64 6.97
C SER A 145 8.54 20.14 8.41
N GLY A 146 9.10 18.98 8.76
CA GLY A 146 9.03 18.47 10.15
C GLY A 146 7.81 17.63 10.48
N PHE A 147 7.15 17.00 9.50
CA PHE A 147 6.13 16.01 9.77
C PHE A 147 6.72 14.77 10.43
N THR A 148 6.05 14.29 11.47
CA THR A 148 6.31 12.95 11.98
C THR A 148 5.97 11.95 10.89
N ARG A 149 6.97 11.16 10.49
CA ARG A 149 6.85 10.11 9.48
C ARG A 149 6.70 8.78 10.18
N GLU A 150 5.75 7.99 9.70
CA GLU A 150 5.42 6.67 10.23
C GLU A 150 5.45 5.63 9.11
N PRO A 151 5.72 4.36 9.42
CA PRO A 151 5.55 3.29 8.46
C PRO A 151 4.16 3.31 7.83
N LEU A 152 4.05 3.07 6.53
CA LEU A 152 2.76 3.04 5.82
C LEU A 152 1.85 1.94 6.37
N LEU A 153 2.43 0.78 6.71
CA LEU A 153 1.72 -0.37 7.28
C LEU A 153 2.13 -0.60 8.72
N GLY A 154 1.14 -0.76 9.60
CA GLY A 154 1.32 -1.04 11.03
C GLY A 154 1.42 -2.55 11.37
N LEU A 155 1.66 -3.44 10.39
CA LEU A 155 1.76 -4.89 10.63
C LEU A 155 3.14 -5.30 11.13
N THR A 156 3.15 -6.27 12.05
CA THR A 156 4.38 -6.87 12.58
C THR A 156 4.85 -8.10 11.80
N SER A 157 4.15 -8.48 10.73
CA SER A 157 4.50 -9.61 9.87
C SER A 157 5.90 -9.47 9.29
N GLY A 158 6.69 -10.55 9.28
CA GLY A 158 8.09 -10.51 8.84
C GLY A 158 8.28 -9.99 7.41
N TYR A 159 7.35 -10.28 6.48
CA TYR A 159 7.43 -9.75 5.11
C TYR A 159 7.21 -8.24 5.04
N VAL A 160 6.37 -7.67 5.90
CA VAL A 160 6.16 -6.21 6.01
C VAL A 160 7.39 -5.55 6.60
N GLN A 161 7.93 -6.12 7.69
CA GLN A 161 9.14 -5.59 8.34
C GLN A 161 10.34 -5.56 7.38
N ARG A 162 10.54 -6.64 6.59
CA ARG A 162 11.60 -6.68 5.57
C ARG A 162 11.42 -5.65 4.45
N ALA A 163 10.18 -5.29 4.13
CA ALA A 163 9.86 -4.32 3.07
C ALA A 163 9.80 -2.87 3.58
N ALA A 164 9.64 -2.65 4.88
CA ALA A 164 9.36 -1.33 5.48
C ALA A 164 10.35 -0.23 5.04
N ALA A 165 11.65 -0.55 4.96
CA ALA A 165 12.67 0.39 4.53
C ALA A 165 12.59 0.80 3.05
N LYS A 166 11.82 0.08 2.24
CA LYS A 166 11.64 0.33 0.80
C LYS A 166 10.24 0.85 0.46
N MET A 167 9.40 1.05 1.46
CA MET A 167 8.01 1.50 1.28
C MET A 167 7.89 3.00 1.52
N PRO A 168 6.95 3.68 0.87
CA PRO A 168 6.63 5.06 1.24
C PRO A 168 6.09 5.12 2.66
N GLN A 169 6.05 6.31 3.20
CA GLN A 169 5.68 6.59 4.58
C GLN A 169 4.32 7.29 4.64
N ARG A 170 3.70 7.30 5.80
CA ARG A 170 2.54 8.14 6.09
C ARG A 170 2.91 9.23 7.09
N GLY A 171 2.13 10.29 7.14
CA GLY A 171 2.24 11.31 8.18
C GLY A 171 1.27 11.05 9.33
N ALA A 172 1.53 11.67 10.48
CA ALA A 172 0.67 11.59 11.65
C ALA A 172 -0.66 12.36 11.50
N LEU A 173 -0.71 13.36 10.61
CA LEU A 173 -1.86 14.25 10.42
C LEU A 173 -2.40 14.22 8.98
N LEU A 174 -3.68 14.53 8.82
CA LEU A 174 -4.29 14.74 7.51
C LEU A 174 -3.61 15.90 6.77
N PRO A 175 -3.49 15.83 5.46
CA PRO A 175 -3.96 14.80 4.53
C PRO A 175 -2.97 13.65 4.28
N TRP A 176 -1.90 13.58 5.07
CA TRP A 176 -0.82 12.58 4.96
C TRP A 176 -1.06 11.35 5.84
N ARG A 177 -1.99 11.44 6.79
CA ARG A 177 -2.44 10.30 7.58
C ARG A 177 -3.36 9.43 6.72
N THR A 178 -3.16 8.12 6.78
CA THR A 178 -4.07 7.12 6.22
C THR A 178 -4.90 6.51 7.35
N HIS A 179 -6.20 6.31 7.11
CA HIS A 179 -7.05 5.54 8.02
C HIS A 179 -7.01 4.07 7.60
N ASP A 180 -7.04 3.17 8.57
CA ASP A 180 -7.15 1.73 8.29
C ASP A 180 -8.59 1.24 8.47
N ASN A 181 -9.57 2.11 8.15
CA ASN A 181 -10.98 1.77 8.17
C ASN A 181 -11.77 2.57 7.12
N TYR A 182 -12.82 1.92 6.60
CA TYR A 182 -13.65 2.47 5.53
C TYR A 182 -14.36 3.77 5.89
N ILE A 183 -14.95 3.86 7.11
CA ILE A 183 -15.75 5.02 7.50
C ILE A 183 -14.88 6.27 7.65
N GLY A 184 -13.71 6.13 8.27
CA GLY A 184 -12.76 7.23 8.40
C GLY A 184 -12.30 7.76 7.04
N ASP A 185 -11.98 6.85 6.10
CA ASP A 185 -11.58 7.24 4.75
C ASP A 185 -12.72 7.80 3.92
N LEU A 186 -13.94 7.23 4.04
CA LEU A 186 -15.13 7.76 3.36
C LEU A 186 -15.35 9.23 3.75
N LEU A 187 -15.36 9.51 5.05
CA LEU A 187 -15.52 10.88 5.54
C LEU A 187 -14.36 11.77 5.07
N ALA A 188 -13.11 11.34 5.26
CA ALA A 188 -11.93 12.12 4.89
C ALA A 188 -11.87 12.43 3.39
N LEU A 189 -12.19 11.49 2.50
CA LEU A 189 -12.13 11.67 1.06
C LEU A 189 -13.38 12.36 0.49
N HIS A 190 -14.56 12.08 1.04
CA HIS A 190 -15.81 12.67 0.58
C HIS A 190 -15.90 14.17 0.94
N THR A 191 -15.60 14.52 2.19
CA THR A 191 -15.67 15.90 2.68
C THR A 191 -14.47 16.75 2.29
N SER A 192 -13.35 16.12 1.86
CA SER A 192 -12.13 16.85 1.56
C SER A 192 -12.28 17.76 0.35
N ARG A 193 -11.77 18.98 0.49
CA ARG A 193 -11.60 19.89 -0.65
C ARG A 193 -10.46 19.38 -1.53
N ILE A 194 -10.59 19.50 -2.85
CA ILE A 194 -9.49 19.21 -3.78
C ILE A 194 -8.39 20.27 -3.61
N ASP A 195 -8.81 21.52 -3.48
CA ASP A 195 -7.92 22.65 -3.24
C ASP A 195 -7.75 22.84 -1.72
N ASP A 196 -7.03 21.93 -1.10
CA ASP A 196 -6.68 21.99 0.34
C ASP A 196 -5.32 22.69 0.57
N GLY A 197 -4.71 23.19 -0.54
CA GLY A 197 -3.41 23.86 -0.55
C GLY A 197 -2.22 22.91 -0.37
N THR A 198 -2.44 21.61 -0.30
CA THR A 198 -1.38 20.59 -0.31
C THR A 198 -1.06 20.15 -1.74
N LEU A 199 -2.07 20.11 -2.62
CA LEU A 199 -1.85 19.89 -4.04
C LEU A 199 -1.34 21.18 -4.70
N ARG A 200 -0.21 21.07 -5.39
CA ARG A 200 0.29 22.09 -6.30
C ARG A 200 -0.20 21.76 -7.71
N PHE A 201 -0.84 22.73 -8.32
CA PHE A 201 -1.36 22.61 -9.67
C PHE A 201 -0.51 23.42 -10.64
N ALA A 202 -0.28 22.89 -11.85
CA ALA A 202 0.29 23.65 -12.95
C ALA A 202 -0.68 23.66 -14.15
N PRO A 203 -0.78 24.79 -14.88
CA PRO A 203 -1.59 24.91 -16.08
C PRO A 203 -0.99 24.08 -17.23
N SER A 204 -1.80 23.84 -18.27
CA SER A 204 -1.32 23.24 -19.51
C SER A 204 -0.39 24.20 -20.24
N LEU A 205 0.72 23.68 -20.79
CA LEU A 205 1.61 24.47 -21.66
C LEU A 205 0.87 25.06 -22.88
N ARG A 206 -0.21 24.39 -23.34
CA ARG A 206 -1.07 24.93 -24.43
C ARG A 206 -1.79 26.21 -24.02
N ASP A 207 -2.23 26.31 -22.76
CA ASP A 207 -2.91 27.50 -22.24
C ASP A 207 -1.94 28.67 -22.01
N LEU A 208 -0.70 28.33 -21.56
CA LEU A 208 0.37 29.33 -21.44
C LEU A 208 0.75 29.95 -22.81
N SER A 209 0.81 29.13 -23.88
CA SER A 209 1.09 29.64 -25.25
C SER A 209 -0.04 30.49 -25.81
N GLY A 210 -1.29 30.22 -25.44
CA GLY A 210 -2.47 31.06 -25.80
C GLY A 210 -2.43 32.46 -25.16
N HIS A 211 -2.07 32.53 -23.88
CA HIS A 211 -1.93 33.81 -23.15
C HIS A 211 -0.79 34.66 -23.69
N LEU A 212 0.33 34.07 -24.10
CA LEU A 212 1.48 34.76 -24.67
C LEU A 212 1.17 35.29 -26.09
N ARG A 213 0.36 34.59 -26.88
CA ARG A 213 -0.10 35.08 -28.20
C ARG A 213 -1.11 36.21 -28.06
N GLY A 214 -2.04 36.15 -27.11
CA GLY A 214 -3.02 37.21 -26.85
C GLY A 214 -2.39 38.51 -26.30
N ALA A 215 -1.28 38.41 -25.56
CA ALA A 215 -0.54 39.56 -25.07
C ALA A 215 0.29 40.26 -26.16
N ARG A 216 0.73 39.56 -27.21
CA ARG A 216 1.42 40.15 -28.39
C ARG A 216 0.49 40.78 -29.39
N ALA A 217 -0.80 40.42 -29.41
CA ALA A 217 -1.79 41.00 -30.33
C ALA A 217 -2.42 42.28 -29.81
N ARG A 218 -2.06 42.75 -28.62
CA ARG A 218 -2.56 44.03 -28.02
C ARG A 218 -1.48 45.10 -27.85
N ARG A 219 -0.38 45.00 -28.59
CA ARG A 219 0.63 46.07 -28.69
C ARG A 219 0.67 46.63 -30.10
#